data_1d71c4e8d685f84b6ff44dbd65230a81
#
_entry.id   1d71c4e8d685f84b6ff44dbd65230a81
#
_cell.length_a   1.000
_cell.length_b   1.000
_cell.length_c   1.000
_cell.angle_alpha   90.00
_cell.angle_beta   90.00
_cell.angle_gamma   90.00
#
_symmetry.space_group_name_H-M   'P 1'
#
loop_
_entity.id
_entity.type
_entity.pdbx_description
1 polymer ?
#
loop_
_entity_poly.entity_id
_entity_poly.type
_entity_poly.pdbx_seq_one_letter_code
_entity_poly.pdbx_strand_id
1 'polypeptide(L)'
;MTQTTSPGLGALIDARFEEQKAFLAELVKVPSDNPPGDCAPHAARAAELLEGLGYEVERHAVPAERTRAAGMVTATNLIVRHRFGEGPTIALNAHGDVVPPGEGWTRDPYGAEVVDGVMYGRGVAVSKSDFSTYAFALDALKRSGLPLKGTVELHFTYDEEIGGEVGPGWIIEEGLTKPDLVLSAGFSYAVVVAHNGCLHLEVEVEGKSAHAALPFTGVDALEAATGILGALYAYRATLPAQVSKVDGIGSPQITVGLISGGINTNVVPDRITFRLDRRIIPEEIPEAVEAEVKAVIASAAEAFPAAKVHVRRILLARPLVPSEGSVRLSDALRRNAEAVIGEPVPAKGVPLYTDARLYAEAGFPVVLYGAGPRTIEEANGHRADENLRLSDLRKATEVVARTLAELLA
;
A
#
# COMPACT_ATOMS: atom_id res chain seq x y z
N MET A 1 -45.03 25.53 -7.56
CA MET A 1 -43.91 24.72 -8.04
C MET A 1 -43.02 24.45 -6.82
N THR A 2 -43.17 23.31 -6.21
CA THR A 2 -42.34 22.85 -5.11
C THR A 2 -40.95 22.60 -5.68
N GLN A 3 -39.96 23.42 -5.32
CA GLN A 3 -38.54 23.10 -5.53
C GLN A 3 -38.25 21.80 -4.77
N THR A 4 -38.18 20.69 -5.44
CA THR A 4 -37.57 19.48 -4.94
C THR A 4 -36.06 19.78 -4.79
N THR A 5 -35.64 20.15 -3.57
CA THR A 5 -34.24 20.26 -3.25
C THR A 5 -33.60 18.89 -3.50
N SER A 6 -32.61 18.81 -4.40
CA SER A 6 -31.84 17.57 -4.61
C SER A 6 -31.33 17.07 -3.26
N PRO A 7 -31.44 15.76 -2.96
CA PRO A 7 -30.96 15.22 -1.70
C PRO A 7 -29.46 15.49 -1.57
N GLY A 8 -28.99 15.86 -0.38
CA GLY A 8 -27.56 16.05 -0.12
C GLY A 8 -26.77 14.75 -0.32
N LEU A 9 -25.45 14.85 -0.61
CA LEU A 9 -24.60 13.68 -0.88
C LEU A 9 -24.68 12.61 0.22
N GLY A 10 -24.74 13.02 1.50
CA GLY A 10 -24.91 12.07 2.61
C GLY A 10 -26.19 11.24 2.50
N ALA A 11 -27.33 11.86 2.15
CA ALA A 11 -28.59 11.12 1.97
C ALA A 11 -28.57 10.16 0.77
N LEU A 12 -27.86 10.51 -0.32
CA LEU A 12 -27.67 9.63 -1.47
C LEU A 12 -26.84 8.41 -1.11
N ILE A 13 -25.81 8.58 -0.28
CA ILE A 13 -24.97 7.49 0.23
C ILE A 13 -25.77 6.60 1.18
N ASP A 14 -26.51 7.19 2.14
CA ASP A 14 -27.35 6.44 3.08
C ASP A 14 -28.37 5.57 2.35
N ALA A 15 -28.97 6.06 1.28
CA ALA A 15 -29.95 5.32 0.48
C ALA A 15 -29.38 4.07 -0.19
N ARG A 16 -28.05 3.99 -0.36
CA ARG A 16 -27.36 2.85 -0.99
C ARG A 16 -26.34 2.15 -0.08
N PHE A 17 -26.34 2.48 1.20
CA PHE A 17 -25.30 1.95 2.10
C PHE A 17 -25.37 0.43 2.27
N GLU A 18 -26.57 -0.17 2.26
CA GLU A 18 -26.72 -1.64 2.28
C GLU A 18 -26.09 -2.29 1.04
N GLU A 19 -26.26 -1.68 -0.13
CA GLU A 19 -25.66 -2.15 -1.35
C GLU A 19 -24.11 -1.96 -1.33
N GLN A 20 -23.64 -0.87 -0.76
CA GLN A 20 -22.22 -0.62 -0.55
C GLN A 20 -21.57 -1.70 0.35
N LYS A 21 -22.24 -2.07 1.45
CA LYS A 21 -21.76 -3.16 2.31
C LYS A 21 -21.72 -4.50 1.58
N ALA A 22 -22.77 -4.80 0.80
CA ALA A 22 -22.81 -6.02 0.00
C ALA A 22 -21.70 -6.05 -1.07
N PHE A 23 -21.42 -4.91 -1.71
CA PHE A 23 -20.33 -4.76 -2.67
C PHE A 23 -18.98 -5.09 -2.02
N LEU A 24 -18.68 -4.53 -0.84
CA LEU A 24 -17.46 -4.83 -0.10
C LEU A 24 -17.39 -6.31 0.29
N ALA A 25 -18.48 -6.87 0.79
CA ALA A 25 -18.54 -8.28 1.19
C ALA A 25 -18.20 -9.21 0.01
N GLU A 26 -18.73 -8.92 -1.19
CA GLU A 26 -18.43 -9.70 -2.39
C GLU A 26 -16.97 -9.59 -2.84
N LEU A 27 -16.32 -8.45 -2.63
CA LEU A 27 -14.88 -8.31 -2.87
C LEU A 27 -14.05 -9.12 -1.87
N VAL A 28 -14.43 -9.11 -0.58
CA VAL A 28 -13.71 -9.85 0.46
C VAL A 28 -13.80 -11.36 0.22
N LYS A 29 -14.94 -11.87 -0.27
CA LYS A 29 -15.16 -13.31 -0.52
C LYS A 29 -14.28 -13.90 -1.63
N VAL A 30 -13.65 -13.08 -2.45
CA VAL A 30 -12.73 -13.55 -3.49
C VAL A 30 -11.31 -13.36 -3.00
N PRO A 31 -10.56 -14.46 -2.73
CA PRO A 31 -9.14 -14.38 -2.37
C PRO A 31 -8.32 -13.66 -3.44
N SER A 32 -7.36 -12.86 -3.00
CA SER A 32 -6.41 -12.14 -3.85
C SER A 32 -5.04 -12.05 -3.16
N ASP A 33 -4.64 -13.17 -2.55
CA ASP A 33 -3.42 -13.25 -1.76
C ASP A 33 -2.18 -13.01 -2.61
N ASN A 34 -1.31 -12.15 -2.13
CA ASN A 34 -0.07 -11.83 -2.77
C ASN A 34 1.09 -11.88 -1.74
N PRO A 35 1.95 -12.91 -1.78
CA PRO A 35 1.99 -14.02 -2.72
C PRO A 35 0.82 -15.03 -2.56
N PRO A 36 0.50 -15.87 -3.58
CA PRO A 36 1.20 -16.04 -4.87
C PRO A 36 0.83 -15.01 -5.94
N GLY A 37 -0.12 -14.12 -5.70
CA GLY A 37 -0.51 -13.05 -6.60
C GLY A 37 -1.31 -13.53 -7.82
N ASP A 38 -2.27 -14.45 -7.63
CA ASP A 38 -3.28 -14.77 -8.66
C ASP A 38 -4.50 -13.87 -8.48
N CYS A 39 -4.40 -12.63 -8.97
CA CYS A 39 -5.37 -11.58 -8.70
C CYS A 39 -6.42 -11.38 -9.81
N ALA A 40 -6.28 -12.01 -10.98
CA ALA A 40 -7.26 -11.88 -12.07
C ALA A 40 -8.69 -12.32 -11.69
N PRO A 41 -8.92 -13.36 -10.88
CA PRO A 41 -10.28 -13.73 -10.44
C PRO A 41 -10.95 -12.62 -9.60
N HIS A 42 -10.20 -11.98 -8.68
CA HIS A 42 -10.71 -10.86 -7.89
C HIS A 42 -11.00 -9.64 -8.79
N ALA A 43 -10.11 -9.32 -9.73
CA ALA A 43 -10.33 -8.24 -10.69
C ALA A 43 -11.57 -8.48 -11.55
N ALA A 44 -11.81 -9.71 -12.00
CA ALA A 44 -13.02 -10.07 -12.75
C ALA A 44 -14.28 -9.82 -11.92
N ARG A 45 -14.29 -10.26 -10.63
CA ARG A 45 -15.42 -10.01 -9.73
C ARG A 45 -15.63 -8.52 -9.44
N ALA A 46 -14.54 -7.77 -9.20
CA ALA A 46 -14.63 -6.33 -9.00
C ALA A 46 -15.22 -5.62 -10.22
N ALA A 47 -14.81 -6.03 -11.43
CA ALA A 47 -15.35 -5.47 -12.66
C ALA A 47 -16.85 -5.77 -12.83
N GLU A 48 -17.31 -7.01 -12.57
CA GLU A 48 -18.75 -7.35 -12.59
C GLU A 48 -19.56 -6.48 -11.62
N LEU A 49 -19.05 -6.27 -10.41
CA LEU A 49 -19.71 -5.43 -9.40
C LEU A 49 -19.80 -3.97 -9.84
N LEU A 50 -18.74 -3.45 -10.44
CA LEU A 50 -18.70 -2.08 -10.98
C LEU A 50 -19.67 -1.92 -12.18
N GLU A 51 -19.73 -2.90 -13.06
CA GLU A 51 -20.69 -2.93 -14.17
C GLU A 51 -22.14 -2.99 -13.65
N GLY A 52 -22.37 -3.72 -12.54
CA GLY A 52 -23.65 -3.72 -11.83
C GLY A 52 -24.09 -2.36 -11.30
N LEU A 53 -23.12 -1.47 -11.01
CA LEU A 53 -23.36 -0.05 -10.66
C LEU A 53 -23.55 0.85 -11.90
N GLY A 54 -23.46 0.30 -13.11
CA GLY A 54 -23.59 1.03 -14.36
C GLY A 54 -22.33 1.80 -14.77
N TYR A 55 -21.15 1.30 -14.42
CA TYR A 55 -19.88 1.78 -14.92
C TYR A 55 -19.42 1.02 -16.15
N GLU A 56 -18.73 1.71 -17.06
CA GLU A 56 -17.90 1.07 -18.07
C GLU A 56 -16.54 0.78 -17.45
N VAL A 57 -16.08 -0.48 -17.51
CA VAL A 57 -14.87 -0.93 -16.86
C VAL A 57 -13.84 -1.35 -17.90
N GLU A 58 -12.75 -0.61 -17.99
CA GLU A 58 -11.59 -1.00 -18.78
C GLU A 58 -10.79 -2.05 -17.99
N ARG A 59 -10.49 -3.18 -18.64
CA ARG A 59 -9.72 -4.28 -18.07
C ARG A 59 -8.35 -4.33 -18.74
N HIS A 60 -7.33 -4.02 -18.01
CA HIS A 60 -5.94 -3.98 -18.49
C HIS A 60 -5.17 -5.16 -17.91
N ALA A 61 -5.16 -6.29 -18.62
CA ALA A 61 -4.38 -7.47 -18.23
C ALA A 61 -2.88 -7.17 -18.38
N VAL A 62 -2.13 -7.37 -17.29
CA VAL A 62 -0.68 -7.17 -17.30
C VAL A 62 -0.01 -8.34 -18.02
N PRO A 63 0.98 -8.08 -18.91
CA PRO A 63 1.69 -9.16 -19.60
C PRO A 63 2.29 -10.20 -18.64
N ALA A 64 2.13 -11.49 -18.96
CA ALA A 64 2.55 -12.59 -18.10
C ALA A 64 4.07 -12.60 -17.79
N GLU A 65 4.89 -11.99 -18.62
CA GLU A 65 6.33 -11.83 -18.36
C GLU A 65 6.55 -10.85 -17.20
N ARG A 66 5.82 -9.73 -17.18
CA ARG A 66 5.92 -8.72 -16.11
C ARG A 66 5.39 -9.25 -14.79
N THR A 67 4.23 -9.92 -14.80
CA THR A 67 3.69 -10.52 -13.55
C THR A 67 4.64 -11.55 -12.96
N ARG A 68 5.23 -12.43 -13.79
CA ARG A 68 6.23 -13.39 -13.33
C ARG A 68 7.50 -12.74 -12.81
N ALA A 69 7.99 -11.67 -13.44
CA ALA A 69 9.15 -10.93 -12.97
C ALA A 69 8.91 -10.28 -11.59
N ALA A 70 7.68 -9.87 -11.31
CA ALA A 70 7.23 -9.37 -10.01
C ALA A 70 6.89 -10.47 -9.00
N GLY A 71 6.97 -11.76 -9.38
CA GLY A 71 6.64 -12.89 -8.50
C GLY A 71 5.14 -13.19 -8.40
N MET A 72 4.33 -12.68 -9.33
CA MET A 72 2.88 -12.90 -9.38
C MET A 72 2.50 -13.93 -10.45
N VAL A 73 1.32 -14.53 -10.27
CA VAL A 73 0.70 -15.42 -11.25
C VAL A 73 -0.07 -14.62 -12.30
N THR A 74 -0.99 -13.74 -11.86
CA THR A 74 -1.78 -12.88 -12.74
C THR A 74 -2.06 -11.53 -12.10
N ALA A 75 -2.21 -10.48 -12.94
CA ALA A 75 -2.76 -9.20 -12.53
C ALA A 75 -3.60 -8.61 -13.68
N THR A 76 -4.74 -8.01 -13.35
CA THR A 76 -5.56 -7.24 -14.27
C THR A 76 -5.96 -5.95 -13.59
N ASN A 77 -5.42 -4.84 -14.04
CA ASN A 77 -5.79 -3.53 -13.51
C ASN A 77 -7.11 -3.06 -14.12
N LEU A 78 -7.95 -2.41 -13.32
CA LEU A 78 -9.23 -1.89 -13.73
C LEU A 78 -9.21 -0.37 -13.74
N ILE A 79 -9.72 0.24 -14.80
CA ILE A 79 -9.92 1.68 -14.87
C ILE A 79 -11.39 1.97 -15.19
N VAL A 80 -12.02 2.82 -14.39
CA VAL A 80 -13.34 3.39 -14.65
C VAL A 80 -13.16 4.87 -14.89
N ARG A 81 -13.77 5.42 -15.94
CA ARG A 81 -13.76 6.87 -16.22
C ARG A 81 -15.16 7.43 -16.27
N HIS A 82 -15.39 8.50 -15.53
CA HIS A 82 -16.65 9.24 -15.64
C HIS A 82 -16.37 10.72 -15.84
N ARG A 83 -16.81 11.24 -16.99
CA ARG A 83 -16.64 12.63 -17.37
C ARG A 83 -17.92 13.41 -17.07
N PHE A 84 -17.83 14.42 -16.19
CA PHE A 84 -18.88 15.38 -15.91
C PHE A 84 -18.88 16.56 -16.89
N GLY A 85 -17.74 16.91 -17.47
CA GLY A 85 -17.53 18.01 -18.38
C GLY A 85 -16.06 18.29 -18.65
N GLU A 86 -15.75 19.48 -19.16
CA GLU A 86 -14.37 19.94 -19.27
C GLU A 86 -13.85 20.40 -17.91
N GLY A 87 -12.63 20.01 -17.54
CA GLY A 87 -12.04 20.34 -16.26
C GLY A 87 -10.95 19.36 -15.86
N PRO A 88 -10.53 19.39 -14.59
CA PRO A 88 -9.44 18.53 -14.11
C PRO A 88 -9.84 17.04 -14.10
N THR A 89 -8.83 16.18 -14.21
CA THR A 89 -8.95 14.74 -14.00
C THR A 89 -8.44 14.39 -12.60
N ILE A 90 -9.29 13.78 -11.80
CA ILE A 90 -8.95 13.30 -10.45
C ILE A 90 -9.00 11.79 -10.45
N ALA A 91 -7.86 11.14 -10.19
CA ALA A 91 -7.78 9.69 -10.07
C ALA A 91 -7.91 9.25 -8.60
N LEU A 92 -8.63 8.16 -8.38
CA LEU A 92 -8.78 7.49 -7.10
C LEU A 92 -8.16 6.10 -7.21
N ASN A 93 -7.07 5.84 -6.48
CA ASN A 93 -6.34 4.58 -6.54
C ASN A 93 -6.53 3.76 -5.27
N ALA A 94 -6.82 2.48 -5.44
CA ALA A 94 -6.84 1.48 -4.37
C ALA A 94 -6.35 0.13 -4.89
N HIS A 95 -5.83 -0.72 -4.00
CA HIS A 95 -5.35 -2.05 -4.36
C HIS A 95 -6.29 -3.15 -3.89
N GLY A 96 -6.39 -4.21 -4.68
CA GLY A 96 -7.25 -5.36 -4.40
C GLY A 96 -6.49 -6.61 -3.96
N ASP A 97 -5.16 -6.65 -4.12
CA ASP A 97 -4.32 -7.70 -3.55
C ASP A 97 -4.17 -7.53 -2.04
N VAL A 98 -3.91 -8.62 -1.35
CA VAL A 98 -3.83 -8.66 0.12
C VAL A 98 -2.73 -9.63 0.54
N VAL A 99 -2.12 -9.40 1.70
CA VAL A 99 -1.23 -10.42 2.31
C VAL A 99 -2.03 -11.69 2.63
N PRO A 100 -1.42 -12.89 2.54
CA PRO A 100 -2.08 -14.13 2.96
C PRO A 100 -2.65 -14.05 4.37
N PRO A 101 -3.76 -14.73 4.69
CA PRO A 101 -4.41 -14.64 5.99
C PRO A 101 -3.51 -14.99 7.17
N GLY A 102 -2.61 -15.97 7.00
CA GLY A 102 -1.83 -16.51 8.10
C GLY A 102 -2.69 -17.35 9.04
N GLU A 103 -2.21 -17.54 10.26
CA GLU A 103 -2.86 -18.35 11.29
C GLU A 103 -3.54 -17.48 12.35
N GLY A 104 -4.38 -18.09 13.19
CA GLY A 104 -4.98 -17.45 14.36
C GLY A 104 -6.33 -16.78 14.12
N TRP A 105 -6.92 -16.90 12.93
CA TRP A 105 -8.27 -16.39 12.66
C TRP A 105 -9.32 -17.12 13.51
N THR A 106 -10.21 -16.34 14.12
CA THR A 106 -11.41 -16.88 14.81
C THR A 106 -12.63 -16.90 13.90
N ARG A 107 -12.55 -16.26 12.72
CA ARG A 107 -13.58 -16.14 11.69
C ARG A 107 -13.00 -16.56 10.34
N ASP A 108 -13.87 -16.84 9.36
CA ASP A 108 -13.43 -17.06 7.99
C ASP A 108 -12.82 -15.77 7.40
N PRO A 109 -11.54 -15.76 7.00
CA PRO A 109 -10.89 -14.59 6.43
C PRO A 109 -11.55 -14.11 5.12
N TYR A 110 -12.33 -14.94 4.45
CA TYR A 110 -13.08 -14.61 3.24
C TYR A 110 -14.60 -14.67 3.43
N GLY A 111 -15.07 -14.74 4.69
CA GLY A 111 -16.49 -14.82 5.02
C GLY A 111 -17.22 -13.47 4.94
N ALA A 112 -16.51 -12.36 5.09
CA ALA A 112 -17.10 -11.02 5.21
C ALA A 112 -18.19 -10.94 6.30
N GLU A 113 -17.99 -11.64 7.42
CA GLU A 113 -18.94 -11.67 8.53
C GLU A 113 -19.11 -10.29 9.14
N VAL A 114 -20.34 -9.90 9.43
CA VAL A 114 -20.65 -8.62 10.10
C VAL A 114 -21.18 -8.90 11.51
N VAL A 115 -20.51 -8.36 12.52
CA VAL A 115 -20.91 -8.43 13.93
C VAL A 115 -20.86 -7.04 14.53
N ASP A 116 -21.96 -6.60 15.14
CA ASP A 116 -22.09 -5.31 15.81
C ASP A 116 -21.61 -4.11 14.97
N GLY A 117 -21.89 -4.13 13.66
CA GLY A 117 -21.52 -3.06 12.74
C GLY A 117 -20.05 -3.08 12.30
N VAL A 118 -19.33 -4.15 12.58
CA VAL A 118 -17.94 -4.40 12.15
C VAL A 118 -17.92 -5.55 11.16
N MET A 119 -17.32 -5.35 9.98
CA MET A 119 -17.10 -6.41 8.99
C MET A 119 -15.70 -6.99 9.19
N TYR A 120 -15.61 -8.32 9.19
CA TYR A 120 -14.36 -9.07 9.36
C TYR A 120 -13.98 -9.75 8.04
N GLY A 121 -12.70 -9.70 7.70
CA GLY A 121 -12.16 -10.38 6.52
C GLY A 121 -10.83 -9.82 6.07
N ARG A 122 -10.04 -10.62 5.35
CA ARG A 122 -8.75 -10.19 4.80
C ARG A 122 -8.97 -9.14 3.70
N GLY A 123 -8.27 -8.00 3.85
CA GLY A 123 -8.38 -6.86 2.95
C GLY A 123 -9.61 -5.97 3.19
N VAL A 124 -10.42 -6.27 4.23
CA VAL A 124 -11.60 -5.46 4.53
C VAL A 124 -11.23 -4.04 4.96
N ALA A 125 -10.08 -3.87 5.61
CA ALA A 125 -9.55 -2.56 6.03
C ALA A 125 -8.48 -2.02 5.08
N VAL A 126 -7.71 -2.91 4.44
CA VAL A 126 -6.57 -2.57 3.57
C VAL A 126 -6.59 -3.43 2.30
N SER A 127 -7.01 -2.98 1.09
CA SER A 127 -7.76 -1.73 0.87
C SER A 127 -8.99 -1.99 0.01
N LYS A 128 -9.61 -3.21 0.09
CA LYS A 128 -10.88 -3.53 -0.64
C LYS A 128 -12.00 -2.58 -0.24
N SER A 129 -11.97 -2.05 1.00
CA SER A 129 -12.88 -1.01 1.46
C SER A 129 -12.82 0.25 0.59
N ASP A 130 -11.65 0.60 0.05
CA ASP A 130 -11.49 1.79 -0.75
C ASP A 130 -11.99 1.59 -2.19
N PHE A 131 -12.03 0.37 -2.72
CA PHE A 131 -12.81 0.08 -3.93
C PHE A 131 -14.27 0.46 -3.74
N SER A 132 -14.85 0.02 -2.60
CA SER A 132 -16.24 0.33 -2.24
C SER A 132 -16.44 1.82 -1.99
N THR A 133 -15.55 2.46 -1.22
CA THR A 133 -15.58 3.89 -0.91
C THR A 133 -15.60 4.73 -2.19
N TYR A 134 -14.68 4.48 -3.10
CA TYR A 134 -14.50 5.29 -4.30
C TYR A 134 -15.61 5.05 -5.32
N ALA A 135 -16.04 3.80 -5.51
CA ALA A 135 -17.15 3.48 -6.40
C ALA A 135 -18.45 4.15 -5.95
N PHE A 136 -18.79 4.08 -4.65
CA PHE A 136 -20.02 4.69 -4.14
C PHE A 136 -19.96 6.21 -3.94
N ALA A 137 -18.78 6.78 -3.73
CA ALA A 137 -18.59 8.23 -3.80
C ALA A 137 -18.86 8.77 -5.20
N LEU A 138 -18.34 8.11 -6.24
CA LEU A 138 -18.62 8.49 -7.62
C LEU A 138 -20.10 8.26 -8.00
N ASP A 139 -20.75 7.18 -7.52
CA ASP A 139 -22.17 6.95 -7.74
C ASP A 139 -23.03 8.07 -7.11
N ALA A 140 -22.70 8.50 -5.90
CA ALA A 140 -23.40 9.62 -5.26
C ALA A 140 -23.26 10.92 -6.07
N LEU A 141 -22.08 11.20 -6.64
CA LEU A 141 -21.86 12.36 -7.51
C LEU A 141 -22.69 12.28 -8.79
N LYS A 142 -22.72 11.14 -9.47
CA LYS A 142 -23.54 10.92 -10.68
C LYS A 142 -25.02 11.17 -10.42
N ARG A 143 -25.51 10.82 -9.23
CA ARG A 143 -26.92 10.97 -8.82
C ARG A 143 -27.25 12.33 -8.23
N SER A 144 -26.24 13.12 -7.86
CA SER A 144 -26.46 14.41 -7.15
C SER A 144 -27.14 15.48 -7.98
N GLY A 145 -26.98 15.43 -9.31
CA GLY A 145 -27.42 16.50 -10.20
C GLY A 145 -26.63 17.80 -10.06
N LEU A 146 -25.49 17.78 -9.35
CA LEU A 146 -24.62 18.95 -9.22
C LEU A 146 -23.98 19.29 -10.58
N PRO A 147 -23.77 20.57 -10.89
CA PRO A 147 -23.16 21.03 -12.15
C PRO A 147 -21.65 20.87 -12.11
N LEU A 148 -21.17 19.61 -12.05
CA LEU A 148 -19.75 19.27 -11.95
C LEU A 148 -19.05 19.35 -13.30
N LYS A 149 -17.74 19.58 -13.26
CA LYS A 149 -16.83 19.63 -14.41
C LYS A 149 -15.62 18.71 -14.16
N GLY A 150 -14.96 18.30 -15.27
CA GLY A 150 -13.79 17.41 -15.18
C GLY A 150 -14.14 15.94 -15.23
N THR A 151 -13.19 15.10 -14.87
CA THR A 151 -13.25 13.63 -14.95
C THR A 151 -12.84 13.02 -13.61
N VAL A 152 -13.53 11.98 -13.19
CA VAL A 152 -13.10 11.10 -12.12
C VAL A 152 -12.66 9.77 -12.72
N GLU A 153 -11.48 9.31 -12.38
CA GLU A 153 -10.97 7.98 -12.72
C GLU A 153 -10.87 7.13 -11.45
N LEU A 154 -11.32 5.87 -11.51
CA LEU A 154 -11.06 4.86 -10.49
C LEU A 154 -9.96 3.94 -11.01
N HIS A 155 -8.86 3.82 -10.29
CA HIS A 155 -7.75 2.92 -10.60
C HIS A 155 -7.71 1.82 -9.55
N PHE A 156 -8.17 0.63 -9.91
CA PHE A 156 -8.15 -0.53 -9.04
C PHE A 156 -7.06 -1.50 -9.50
N THR A 157 -6.00 -1.57 -8.71
CA THR A 157 -4.73 -2.20 -9.07
C THR A 157 -4.42 -3.40 -8.17
N TYR A 158 -3.40 -4.19 -8.52
CA TYR A 158 -3.10 -5.45 -7.85
C TYR A 158 -1.59 -5.68 -7.84
N ASP A 159 -0.90 -5.31 -6.77
CA ASP A 159 0.49 -5.61 -6.41
C ASP A 159 1.10 -4.65 -5.37
N GLU A 160 0.26 -3.92 -4.65
CA GLU A 160 0.72 -2.98 -3.63
C GLU A 160 1.59 -3.69 -2.59
N GLU A 161 1.20 -4.91 -2.21
CA GLU A 161 1.86 -5.73 -1.20
C GLU A 161 3.29 -6.17 -1.59
N ILE A 162 3.65 -6.00 -2.86
CA ILE A 162 4.98 -6.36 -3.39
C ILE A 162 5.69 -5.21 -4.12
N GLY A 163 5.10 -4.00 -4.13
CA GLY A 163 5.77 -2.78 -4.58
C GLY A 163 5.09 -1.96 -5.68
N GLY A 164 3.94 -2.35 -6.23
CA GLY A 164 3.11 -1.53 -7.12
C GLY A 164 3.58 -1.41 -8.58
N GLU A 165 4.63 -2.13 -8.97
CA GLU A 165 5.27 -1.97 -10.29
C GLU A 165 4.42 -2.52 -11.46
N VAL A 166 3.54 -3.48 -11.22
CA VAL A 166 2.64 -4.04 -12.24
C VAL A 166 1.19 -3.53 -12.10
N GLY A 167 0.89 -2.85 -11.01
CA GLY A 167 -0.33 -2.10 -10.78
C GLY A 167 -0.21 -0.66 -11.26
N PRO A 168 -0.14 0.32 -10.35
CA PRO A 168 -0.08 1.72 -10.74
C PRO A 168 1.18 2.07 -11.53
N GLY A 169 2.32 1.45 -11.24
CA GLY A 169 3.54 1.64 -12.02
C GLY A 169 3.31 1.34 -13.50
N TRP A 170 2.69 0.19 -13.79
CA TRP A 170 2.43 -0.23 -15.16
C TRP A 170 1.39 0.65 -15.88
N ILE A 171 0.27 1.01 -15.24
CA ILE A 171 -0.73 1.88 -15.88
C ILE A 171 -0.18 3.27 -16.20
N ILE A 172 0.75 3.79 -15.39
CA ILE A 172 1.43 5.07 -15.63
C ILE A 172 2.44 4.92 -16.77
N GLU A 173 3.26 3.87 -16.79
CA GLU A 173 4.25 3.59 -17.82
C GLU A 173 3.62 3.43 -19.21
N GLU A 174 2.49 2.72 -19.30
CA GLU A 174 1.73 2.53 -20.54
C GLU A 174 0.94 3.79 -20.96
N GLY A 175 0.99 4.86 -20.17
CA GLY A 175 0.29 6.11 -20.47
C GLY A 175 -1.23 5.99 -20.44
N LEU A 176 -1.76 5.00 -19.70
CA LEU A 176 -3.20 4.76 -19.58
C LEU A 176 -3.92 5.83 -18.76
N THR A 177 -3.19 6.63 -18.00
CA THR A 177 -3.73 7.72 -17.20
C THR A 177 -2.79 8.93 -17.16
N LYS A 178 -3.36 10.13 -17.00
CA LYS A 178 -2.63 11.38 -16.79
C LYS A 178 -3.47 12.32 -15.92
N PRO A 179 -3.62 12.02 -14.62
CA PRO A 179 -4.46 12.82 -13.74
C PRO A 179 -3.79 14.13 -13.34
N ASP A 180 -4.61 15.13 -13.01
CA ASP A 180 -4.16 16.38 -12.39
C ASP A 180 -3.96 16.25 -10.88
N LEU A 181 -4.76 15.39 -10.24
CA LEU A 181 -4.71 15.08 -8.81
C LEU A 181 -4.96 13.59 -8.59
N VAL A 182 -4.35 13.03 -7.55
CA VAL A 182 -4.55 11.63 -7.16
C VAL A 182 -4.94 11.54 -5.69
N LEU A 183 -5.96 10.75 -5.41
CA LEU A 183 -6.32 10.29 -4.08
C LEU A 183 -6.04 8.79 -4.01
N SER A 184 -5.11 8.37 -3.19
CA SER A 184 -4.82 6.96 -2.96
C SER A 184 -5.49 6.45 -1.69
N ALA A 185 -5.71 5.14 -1.61
CA ALA A 185 -6.26 4.45 -0.44
C ALA A 185 -5.55 4.87 0.86
N GLY A 186 -6.30 5.05 1.94
CA GLY A 186 -5.73 5.55 3.18
C GLY A 186 -6.65 5.50 4.39
N PHE A 187 -6.33 6.29 5.38
CA PHE A 187 -6.99 6.32 6.68
C PHE A 187 -8.15 7.33 6.71
N SER A 188 -9.23 7.02 7.47
CA SER A 188 -10.37 7.93 7.64
C SER A 188 -10.07 9.13 8.54
N TYR A 189 -9.17 8.97 9.52
CA TYR A 189 -8.92 9.93 10.59
C TYR A 189 -7.65 10.74 10.40
N ALA A 190 -7.06 10.68 9.23
CA ALA A 190 -5.92 11.50 8.83
C ALA A 190 -5.87 11.62 7.31
N VAL A 191 -5.51 12.81 6.80
CA VAL A 191 -5.07 12.96 5.41
C VAL A 191 -3.56 12.70 5.39
N VAL A 192 -3.13 11.63 4.71
CA VAL A 192 -1.72 11.29 4.65
C VAL A 192 -1.06 12.02 3.49
N VAL A 193 -0.08 12.85 3.80
CA VAL A 193 0.64 13.70 2.83
C VAL A 193 2.10 13.27 2.63
N ALA A 194 2.54 12.31 3.44
CA ALA A 194 3.90 11.76 3.36
C ALA A 194 3.93 10.33 3.92
N HIS A 195 4.86 9.52 3.45
CA HIS A 195 5.12 8.21 4.02
C HIS A 195 6.58 7.79 3.82
N ASN A 196 7.03 6.79 4.59
CA ASN A 196 8.36 6.24 4.44
C ASN A 196 8.55 5.56 3.08
N GLY A 197 9.78 5.59 2.60
CA GLY A 197 10.25 4.64 1.61
C GLY A 197 10.74 3.35 2.27
N CYS A 198 11.18 2.40 1.44
CA CYS A 198 11.63 1.09 1.89
C CYS A 198 12.74 0.57 0.97
N LEU A 199 13.83 0.07 1.56
CA LEU A 199 14.89 -0.64 0.87
C LEU A 199 14.94 -2.08 1.40
N HIS A 200 14.71 -3.06 0.52
CA HIS A 200 14.95 -4.47 0.84
C HIS A 200 16.22 -4.95 0.15
N LEU A 201 17.14 -5.50 0.94
CA LEU A 201 18.34 -6.15 0.45
C LEU A 201 18.37 -7.61 0.86
N GLU A 202 18.89 -8.45 -0.02
CA GLU A 202 19.32 -9.80 0.27
C GLU A 202 20.85 -9.84 0.29
N VAL A 203 21.38 -10.41 1.35
CA VAL A 203 22.82 -10.59 1.53
C VAL A 203 23.09 -12.09 1.59
N GLU A 204 23.89 -12.57 0.65
CA GLU A 204 24.40 -13.93 0.63
C GLU A 204 25.87 -13.92 1.00
N VAL A 205 26.23 -14.75 2.01
CA VAL A 205 27.60 -14.97 2.45
C VAL A 205 28.00 -16.40 2.07
N GLU A 206 29.00 -16.52 1.20
CA GLU A 206 29.56 -17.80 0.77
C GLU A 206 30.88 -18.07 1.48
N GLY A 207 31.00 -19.26 2.03
CA GLY A 207 32.18 -19.79 2.66
C GLY A 207 32.60 -21.11 2.04
N LYS A 208 33.08 -22.05 2.89
CA LYS A 208 33.50 -23.40 2.50
C LYS A 208 33.18 -24.37 3.62
N SER A 209 32.40 -25.40 3.34
CA SER A 209 32.09 -26.45 4.32
C SER A 209 33.31 -27.24 4.76
N ALA A 210 33.29 -27.64 6.03
CA ALA A 210 34.27 -28.53 6.64
C ALA A 210 33.63 -29.35 7.76
N HIS A 211 34.27 -30.42 8.17
CA HIS A 211 33.86 -31.15 9.35
C HIS A 211 34.10 -30.31 10.62
N ALA A 212 33.13 -30.25 11.53
CA ALA A 212 33.23 -29.43 12.73
C ALA A 212 34.42 -29.75 13.67
N ALA A 213 35.00 -30.95 13.55
CA ALA A 213 36.24 -31.30 14.25
C ALA A 213 37.49 -30.63 13.65
N LEU A 214 37.43 -30.13 12.40
CA LEU A 214 38.55 -29.50 11.67
C LEU A 214 38.04 -28.19 11.01
N PRO A 215 37.47 -27.25 11.79
CA PRO A 215 36.79 -26.07 11.23
C PRO A 215 37.74 -25.16 10.46
N PHE A 216 39.01 -25.12 10.80
CA PHE A 216 40.09 -24.35 10.14
C PHE A 216 40.37 -24.78 8.70
N THR A 217 39.81 -25.90 8.22
CA THR A 217 39.91 -26.36 6.82
C THR A 217 38.77 -25.79 5.94
N GLY A 218 37.78 -25.19 6.58
CA GLY A 218 36.66 -24.50 5.95
C GLY A 218 36.77 -22.99 6.00
N VAL A 219 35.68 -22.32 5.59
CA VAL A 219 35.42 -20.89 5.75
C VAL A 219 34.00 -20.75 6.30
N ASP A 220 33.87 -20.30 7.52
CA ASP A 220 32.59 -20.24 8.21
C ASP A 220 31.77 -19.03 7.75
N ALA A 221 30.77 -19.30 6.92
CA ALA A 221 29.84 -18.27 6.41
C ALA A 221 28.98 -17.70 7.53
N LEU A 222 28.68 -18.48 8.60
CA LEU A 222 27.85 -17.97 9.71
C LEU A 222 28.65 -17.01 10.60
N GLU A 223 29.93 -17.27 10.83
CA GLU A 223 30.81 -16.34 11.55
C GLU A 223 30.89 -14.99 10.81
N ALA A 224 31.13 -15.04 9.49
CA ALA A 224 31.17 -13.82 8.65
C ALA A 224 29.82 -13.10 8.64
N ALA A 225 28.71 -13.81 8.46
CA ALA A 225 27.37 -13.24 8.51
C ALA A 225 27.07 -12.60 9.89
N THR A 226 27.50 -13.24 10.99
CA THR A 226 27.33 -12.70 12.35
C THR A 226 28.10 -11.39 12.53
N GLY A 227 29.32 -11.27 12.01
CA GLY A 227 30.07 -10.03 12.00
C GLY A 227 29.36 -8.89 11.24
N ILE A 228 28.83 -9.21 10.05
CA ILE A 228 28.05 -8.27 9.23
C ILE A 228 26.77 -7.85 9.95
N LEU A 229 26.02 -8.81 10.53
CA LEU A 229 24.82 -8.51 11.31
C LEU A 229 25.12 -7.64 12.52
N GLY A 230 26.26 -7.88 13.21
CA GLY A 230 26.72 -7.02 14.31
C GLY A 230 26.95 -5.58 13.86
N ALA A 231 27.55 -5.36 12.70
CA ALA A 231 27.77 -4.02 12.13
C ALA A 231 26.44 -3.36 11.73
N LEU A 232 25.50 -4.09 11.15
CA LEU A 232 24.16 -3.59 10.82
C LEU A 232 23.38 -3.20 12.08
N TYR A 233 23.48 -3.93 13.17
CA TYR A 233 22.86 -3.56 14.44
C TYR A 233 23.55 -2.37 15.12
N ALA A 234 24.86 -2.23 14.97
CA ALA A 234 25.57 -1.00 15.39
C ALA A 234 25.11 0.22 14.57
N TYR A 235 24.99 0.07 13.24
CA TYR A 235 24.42 1.09 12.37
C TYR A 235 22.98 1.45 12.78
N ARG A 236 22.13 0.44 13.07
CA ARG A 236 20.76 0.67 13.57
C ARG A 236 20.72 1.56 14.80
N ALA A 237 21.68 1.41 15.70
CA ALA A 237 21.75 2.20 16.93
C ALA A 237 22.02 3.70 16.68
N THR A 238 22.52 4.08 15.50
CA THR A 238 22.76 5.48 15.12
C THR A 238 21.52 6.16 14.54
N LEU A 239 20.59 5.41 13.95
CA LEU A 239 19.43 5.91 13.22
C LEU A 239 18.46 6.77 14.06
N PRO A 240 18.23 6.50 15.37
CA PRO A 240 17.36 7.33 16.21
C PRO A 240 17.81 8.79 16.36
N ALA A 241 19.05 9.11 16.05
CA ALA A 241 19.55 10.50 16.06
C ALA A 241 18.96 11.34 14.90
N GLN A 242 18.48 10.70 13.86
CA GLN A 242 17.82 11.33 12.71
C GLN A 242 16.31 11.18 12.87
N VAL A 243 15.58 12.29 12.98
CA VAL A 243 14.13 12.32 13.13
C VAL A 243 13.53 13.09 11.95
N SER A 244 12.49 12.53 11.33
CA SER A 244 11.76 13.23 10.27
C SER A 244 11.13 14.53 10.79
N LYS A 245 11.06 15.53 9.92
CA LYS A 245 10.35 16.80 10.18
C LYS A 245 8.85 16.67 9.91
N VAL A 246 8.43 15.56 9.31
CA VAL A 246 7.01 15.30 9.02
C VAL A 246 6.35 14.68 10.24
N ASP A 247 5.30 15.34 10.74
CA ASP A 247 4.50 14.79 11.85
C ASP A 247 3.95 13.40 11.49
N GLY A 248 4.00 12.46 12.43
CA GLY A 248 3.59 11.06 12.22
C GLY A 248 4.67 10.13 11.65
N ILE A 249 5.84 10.67 11.26
CA ILE A 249 7.01 9.89 10.84
C ILE A 249 8.11 10.08 11.89
N GLY A 250 8.64 8.98 12.40
CA GLY A 250 9.74 9.01 13.38
C GLY A 250 11.12 8.95 12.72
N SER A 251 12.00 8.14 13.31
CA SER A 251 13.34 7.90 12.79
C SER A 251 13.37 6.75 11.77
N PRO A 252 14.38 6.73 10.90
CA PRO A 252 14.65 5.57 10.05
C PRO A 252 14.80 4.28 10.87
N GLN A 253 14.47 3.15 10.28
CA GLN A 253 14.55 1.85 10.95
C GLN A 253 15.27 0.83 10.04
N ILE A 254 15.99 -0.12 10.63
CA ILE A 254 16.50 -1.29 9.93
C ILE A 254 16.17 -2.57 10.70
N THR A 255 15.69 -3.57 10.00
CA THR A 255 15.32 -4.87 10.57
C THR A 255 15.85 -5.98 9.67
N VAL A 256 16.46 -7.00 10.26
CA VAL A 256 16.75 -8.26 9.57
C VAL A 256 15.59 -9.21 9.85
N GLY A 257 14.76 -9.44 8.82
CA GLY A 257 13.52 -10.20 8.94
C GLY A 257 13.66 -11.69 8.62
N LEU A 258 14.67 -12.06 7.81
CA LEU A 258 14.89 -13.44 7.39
C LEU A 258 16.37 -13.80 7.51
N ILE A 259 16.65 -15.03 7.95
CA ILE A 259 17.98 -15.64 7.91
C ILE A 259 17.83 -17.15 7.68
N SER A 260 18.69 -17.71 6.83
CA SER A 260 18.74 -19.14 6.54
C SER A 260 20.15 -19.59 6.19
N GLY A 261 20.44 -20.88 6.32
CA GLY A 261 21.69 -21.49 5.91
C GLY A 261 22.13 -22.63 6.84
N GLY A 262 23.29 -23.20 6.50
CA GLY A 262 23.79 -24.43 7.15
C GLY A 262 23.03 -25.68 6.72
N ILE A 263 23.63 -26.84 6.93
CA ILE A 263 23.06 -28.15 6.53
C ILE A 263 22.99 -29.18 7.68
N ASN A 264 23.88 -29.09 8.65
CA ASN A 264 23.90 -29.98 9.81
C ASN A 264 24.78 -29.40 10.92
N THR A 265 24.48 -29.75 12.18
CA THR A 265 25.15 -29.28 13.40
C THR A 265 26.67 -29.52 13.40
N ASN A 266 27.15 -30.59 12.77
CA ASN A 266 28.58 -31.00 12.72
C ASN A 266 29.30 -30.59 11.43
N VAL A 267 28.76 -29.59 10.70
CA VAL A 267 29.35 -29.08 9.45
C VAL A 267 29.48 -27.54 9.55
N VAL A 268 30.69 -27.04 9.24
CA VAL A 268 30.93 -25.61 9.08
C VAL A 268 30.02 -25.07 7.97
N PRO A 269 29.17 -24.06 8.21
CA PRO A 269 28.24 -23.53 7.20
C PRO A 269 29.03 -22.90 6.04
N ASP A 270 28.70 -23.30 4.81
CA ASP A 270 29.29 -22.75 3.60
C ASP A 270 28.43 -21.70 2.92
N ARG A 271 27.19 -21.51 3.42
CA ARG A 271 26.28 -20.46 2.91
C ARG A 271 25.32 -19.98 3.99
N ILE A 272 25.21 -18.67 4.11
CA ILE A 272 24.18 -17.99 4.89
C ILE A 272 23.55 -16.91 4.03
N THR A 273 22.22 -16.86 4.02
CA THR A 273 21.45 -15.78 3.36
C THR A 273 20.59 -15.09 4.39
N PHE A 274 20.59 -13.78 4.39
CA PHE A 274 19.64 -12.99 5.19
C PHE A 274 19.05 -11.85 4.38
N ARG A 275 17.85 -11.38 4.79
CA ARG A 275 17.17 -10.25 4.17
C ARG A 275 16.90 -9.18 5.20
N LEU A 276 17.09 -7.93 4.81
CA LEU A 276 16.85 -6.77 5.62
C LEU A 276 15.86 -5.80 4.96
N ASP A 277 15.12 -5.08 5.82
CA ASP A 277 14.26 -3.95 5.52
C ASP A 277 14.85 -2.69 6.16
N ARG A 278 15.10 -1.65 5.37
CA ARG A 278 15.53 -0.33 5.81
C ARG A 278 14.46 0.69 5.45
N ARG A 279 13.73 1.20 6.45
CA ARG A 279 12.74 2.26 6.26
C ARG A 279 13.45 3.59 6.03
N ILE A 280 13.05 4.29 4.95
CA ILE A 280 13.65 5.53 4.46
C ILE A 280 12.68 6.68 4.79
N ILE A 281 13.11 7.68 5.54
CA ILE A 281 12.28 8.84 5.85
C ILE A 281 12.26 9.85 4.68
N PRO A 282 11.26 10.76 4.61
CA PRO A 282 11.11 11.70 3.49
C PRO A 282 12.31 12.59 3.20
N GLU A 283 13.16 12.84 4.19
CA GLU A 283 14.35 13.68 4.06
C GLU A 283 15.58 12.95 3.53
N GLU A 284 15.53 11.62 3.41
CA GLU A 284 16.64 10.81 2.91
C GLU A 284 16.57 10.63 1.39
N ILE A 285 17.72 10.50 0.77
CA ILE A 285 17.86 10.15 -0.65
C ILE A 285 18.01 8.62 -0.74
N PRO A 286 17.07 7.88 -1.34
CA PRO A 286 17.05 6.43 -1.32
C PRO A 286 18.34 5.77 -1.85
N GLU A 287 18.93 6.31 -2.91
CA GLU A 287 20.17 5.80 -3.49
C GLU A 287 21.38 6.00 -2.56
N ALA A 288 21.38 7.09 -1.79
CA ALA A 288 22.42 7.34 -0.78
C ALA A 288 22.28 6.37 0.39
N VAL A 289 21.04 6.11 0.84
CA VAL A 289 20.76 5.11 1.89
C VAL A 289 21.20 3.71 1.45
N GLU A 290 20.90 3.32 0.21
CA GLU A 290 21.36 2.03 -0.31
C GLU A 290 22.89 1.95 -0.32
N ALA A 291 23.56 2.99 -0.79
CA ALA A 291 25.03 3.04 -0.82
C ALA A 291 25.62 2.96 0.60
N GLU A 292 25.02 3.64 1.57
CA GLU A 292 25.44 3.63 2.97
C GLU A 292 25.31 2.22 3.59
N VAL A 293 24.15 1.56 3.43
CA VAL A 293 23.94 0.21 3.96
C VAL A 293 24.89 -0.78 3.30
N LYS A 294 25.11 -0.69 1.99
CA LYS A 294 26.09 -1.54 1.28
C LYS A 294 27.53 -1.28 1.77
N ALA A 295 27.88 -0.04 2.09
CA ALA A 295 29.19 0.30 2.64
C ALA A 295 29.40 -0.29 4.05
N VAL A 296 28.38 -0.27 4.91
CA VAL A 296 28.42 -0.93 6.23
C VAL A 296 28.68 -2.44 6.06
N ILE A 297 27.96 -3.10 5.15
CA ILE A 297 28.14 -4.53 4.86
C ILE A 297 29.55 -4.80 4.34
N ALA A 298 30.02 -4.03 3.36
CA ALA A 298 31.32 -4.21 2.73
C ALA A 298 32.46 -4.04 3.74
N SER A 299 32.40 -2.98 4.55
CA SER A 299 33.43 -2.73 5.58
C SER A 299 33.48 -3.84 6.64
N ALA A 300 32.32 -4.37 7.06
CA ALA A 300 32.29 -5.49 7.99
C ALA A 300 32.85 -6.78 7.36
N ALA A 301 32.63 -6.99 6.07
CA ALA A 301 33.12 -8.16 5.32
C ALA A 301 34.66 -8.19 5.19
N GLU A 302 35.35 -7.04 5.30
CA GLU A 302 36.82 -6.97 5.25
C GLU A 302 37.51 -7.79 6.36
N ALA A 303 36.83 -7.98 7.49
CA ALA A 303 37.32 -8.84 8.58
C ALA A 303 37.31 -10.35 8.22
N PHE A 304 36.60 -10.73 7.15
CA PHE A 304 36.39 -12.11 6.71
C PHE A 304 36.83 -12.30 5.25
N PRO A 305 38.10 -12.09 4.89
CA PRO A 305 38.56 -12.00 3.49
C PRO A 305 38.45 -13.34 2.72
N ALA A 306 38.29 -14.46 3.42
CA ALA A 306 38.06 -15.76 2.82
C ALA A 306 36.62 -16.04 2.43
N ALA A 307 35.65 -15.29 3.00
CA ALA A 307 34.23 -15.37 2.64
C ALA A 307 33.93 -14.43 1.46
N LYS A 308 32.98 -14.82 0.62
CA LYS A 308 32.43 -13.93 -0.43
C LYS A 308 31.09 -13.40 -0.01
N VAL A 309 30.86 -12.12 -0.21
CA VAL A 309 29.62 -11.44 0.16
C VAL A 309 28.99 -10.85 -1.08
N HIS A 310 27.74 -11.25 -1.35
CA HIS A 310 26.94 -10.75 -2.44
C HIS A 310 25.72 -10.00 -1.89
N VAL A 311 25.50 -8.77 -2.37
CA VAL A 311 24.36 -7.94 -1.95
C VAL A 311 23.48 -7.67 -3.15
N ARG A 312 22.23 -8.12 -3.09
CA ARG A 312 21.23 -7.92 -4.14
C ARG A 312 20.09 -7.06 -3.61
N ARG A 313 19.73 -6.00 -4.36
CA ARG A 313 18.53 -5.23 -4.10
C ARG A 313 17.29 -6.01 -4.51
N ILE A 314 16.33 -6.13 -3.60
CA ILE A 314 15.00 -6.71 -3.86
C ILE A 314 14.01 -5.61 -4.21
N LEU A 315 13.98 -4.53 -3.39
CA LEU A 315 13.05 -3.43 -3.54
C LEU A 315 13.73 -2.12 -3.16
N LEU A 316 13.43 -1.07 -3.89
CA LEU A 316 13.68 0.32 -3.49
C LEU A 316 12.41 1.13 -3.76
N ALA A 317 11.58 1.28 -2.73
CA ALA A 317 10.40 2.14 -2.75
C ALA A 317 10.78 3.52 -2.21
N ARG A 318 10.54 4.57 -3.01
CA ARG A 318 10.82 5.95 -2.59
C ARG A 318 9.84 6.42 -1.52
N PRO A 319 10.24 7.31 -0.61
CA PRO A 319 9.29 7.96 0.29
C PRO A 319 8.34 8.88 -0.50
N LEU A 320 7.11 9.00 -0.03
CA LEU A 320 6.22 10.09 -0.43
C LEU A 320 6.58 11.33 0.35
N VAL A 321 6.82 12.43 -0.34
CA VAL A 321 7.09 13.73 0.27
C VAL A 321 5.93 14.69 0.03
N PRO A 322 5.59 15.60 0.97
CA PRO A 322 4.55 16.61 0.77
C PRO A 322 4.86 17.45 -0.49
N SER A 323 3.86 17.69 -1.32
CA SER A 323 4.01 18.52 -2.52
C SER A 323 3.07 19.73 -2.49
N GLU A 324 3.51 20.86 -3.03
CA GLU A 324 2.67 22.06 -3.15
C GLU A 324 1.42 21.78 -4.01
N GLY A 325 1.55 20.95 -5.05
CA GLY A 325 0.44 20.58 -5.92
C GLY A 325 -0.69 19.83 -5.22
N SER A 326 -0.38 19.13 -4.12
CA SER A 326 -1.38 18.35 -3.36
C SER A 326 -2.09 19.14 -2.26
N VAL A 327 -1.68 20.38 -1.95
CA VAL A 327 -2.23 21.19 -0.83
C VAL A 327 -3.73 21.41 -1.01
N ARG A 328 -4.19 21.78 -2.20
CA ARG A 328 -5.63 22.00 -2.47
C ARG A 328 -6.47 20.77 -2.17
N LEU A 329 -6.01 19.58 -2.59
CA LEU A 329 -6.67 18.30 -2.33
C LEU A 329 -6.66 17.96 -0.83
N SER A 330 -5.50 18.09 -0.18
CA SER A 330 -5.34 17.85 1.26
C SER A 330 -6.25 18.73 2.10
N ASP A 331 -6.31 20.03 1.81
CA ASP A 331 -7.14 20.97 2.56
C ASP A 331 -8.64 20.72 2.34
N ALA A 332 -9.07 20.38 1.11
CA ALA A 332 -10.45 20.01 0.83
C ALA A 332 -10.85 18.73 1.59
N LEU A 333 -9.99 17.71 1.58
CA LEU A 333 -10.22 16.47 2.34
C LEU A 333 -10.34 16.74 3.84
N ARG A 334 -9.42 17.51 4.43
CA ARG A 334 -9.45 17.83 5.85
C ARG A 334 -10.76 18.52 6.25
N ARG A 335 -11.15 19.60 5.54
CA ARG A 335 -12.40 20.31 5.83
C ARG A 335 -13.62 19.40 5.77
N ASN A 336 -13.72 18.58 4.72
CA ASN A 336 -14.84 17.67 4.54
C ASN A 336 -14.83 16.53 5.57
N ALA A 337 -13.64 15.99 5.90
CA ALA A 337 -13.50 14.96 6.91
C ALA A 337 -13.87 15.49 8.31
N GLU A 338 -13.39 16.65 8.72
CA GLU A 338 -13.76 17.29 9.98
C GLU A 338 -15.28 17.54 10.07
N ALA A 339 -15.90 17.97 8.97
CA ALA A 339 -17.34 18.19 8.93
C ALA A 339 -18.17 16.90 9.04
N VAL A 340 -17.71 15.78 8.49
CA VAL A 340 -18.43 14.50 8.49
C VAL A 340 -18.13 13.68 9.74
N ILE A 341 -16.86 13.65 10.18
CA ILE A 341 -16.41 12.85 11.33
C ILE A 341 -16.79 13.53 12.65
N GLY A 342 -16.73 14.87 12.69
CA GLY A 342 -17.07 15.67 13.87
C GLY A 342 -15.89 15.88 14.84
N GLU A 343 -14.66 15.60 14.40
CA GLU A 343 -13.42 15.86 15.14
C GLU A 343 -12.31 16.33 14.19
N PRO A 344 -11.21 16.94 14.69
CA PRO A 344 -10.10 17.36 13.86
C PRO A 344 -9.45 16.19 13.11
N VAL A 345 -9.20 16.38 11.81
CA VAL A 345 -8.52 15.40 10.95
C VAL A 345 -7.21 16.01 10.44
N PRO A 346 -6.06 15.64 11.03
CA PRO A 346 -4.79 16.24 10.67
C PRO A 346 -4.27 15.78 9.30
N ALA A 347 -3.50 16.65 8.64
CA ALA A 347 -2.59 16.22 7.60
C ALA A 347 -1.28 15.76 8.26
N LYS A 348 -0.85 14.53 8.02
CA LYS A 348 0.34 13.96 8.64
C LYS A 348 1.01 12.91 7.75
N GLY A 349 2.18 12.44 8.15
CA GLY A 349 2.84 11.28 7.56
C GLY A 349 2.47 9.97 8.28
N VAL A 350 2.85 8.86 7.65
CA VAL A 350 2.75 7.50 8.22
C VAL A 350 4.03 6.71 7.96
N PRO A 351 4.43 5.79 8.87
CA PRO A 351 5.68 5.04 8.74
C PRO A 351 5.57 3.81 7.81
N LEU A 352 4.62 3.81 6.89
CA LEU A 352 4.38 2.78 5.88
C LEU A 352 4.99 3.20 4.55
N TYR A 353 4.92 2.37 3.52
CA TYR A 353 4.99 2.79 2.13
C TYR A 353 3.73 2.34 1.39
N THR A 354 3.37 3.01 0.30
CA THR A 354 2.17 2.71 -0.47
C THR A 354 2.38 3.01 -1.96
N ASP A 355 1.39 2.63 -2.78
CA ASP A 355 1.32 2.92 -4.21
C ASP A 355 1.33 4.43 -4.55
N ALA A 356 0.94 5.29 -3.62
CA ALA A 356 0.95 6.74 -3.82
C ALA A 356 2.31 7.28 -4.29
N ARG A 357 3.41 6.64 -3.86
CA ARG A 357 4.76 7.01 -4.30
C ARG A 357 4.94 6.98 -5.80
N LEU A 358 4.31 6.01 -6.50
CA LEU A 358 4.46 5.83 -7.95
C LEU A 358 3.82 6.99 -8.74
N TYR A 359 2.66 7.46 -8.27
CA TYR A 359 2.05 8.67 -8.81
C TYR A 359 2.91 9.91 -8.53
N ALA A 360 3.45 10.04 -7.31
CA ALA A 360 4.35 11.14 -6.96
C ALA A 360 5.64 11.13 -7.79
N GLU A 361 6.25 9.96 -8.00
CA GLU A 361 7.45 9.77 -8.84
C GLU A 361 7.18 10.15 -10.30
N ALA A 362 5.97 9.91 -10.80
CA ALA A 362 5.52 10.34 -12.12
C ALA A 362 5.16 11.85 -12.20
N GLY A 363 5.24 12.56 -11.07
CA GLY A 363 4.97 14.01 -11.00
C GLY A 363 3.51 14.37 -10.75
N PHE A 364 2.64 13.42 -10.43
CA PHE A 364 1.25 13.68 -10.09
C PHE A 364 1.10 14.02 -8.60
N PRO A 365 0.46 15.16 -8.26
CA PRO A 365 0.15 15.50 -6.88
C PRO A 365 -0.77 14.46 -6.25
N VAL A 366 -0.37 13.86 -5.13
CA VAL A 366 -1.08 12.76 -4.48
C VAL A 366 -1.16 12.95 -2.98
N VAL A 367 -2.28 12.51 -2.39
CA VAL A 367 -2.47 12.31 -0.96
C VAL A 367 -3.24 11.01 -0.74
N LEU A 368 -3.24 10.50 0.51
CA LEU A 368 -3.99 9.29 0.86
C LEU A 368 -5.15 9.66 1.78
N TYR A 369 -6.33 9.12 1.47
CA TYR A 369 -7.50 9.15 2.33
C TYR A 369 -8.51 8.08 1.87
N GLY A 370 -9.11 7.38 2.80
CA GLY A 370 -10.09 6.33 2.50
C GLY A 370 -10.81 5.81 3.74
N ALA A 371 -11.33 4.60 3.67
CA ALA A 371 -12.05 3.95 4.76
C ALA A 371 -11.17 3.28 5.81
N GLY A 372 -9.84 3.36 5.66
CA GLY A 372 -8.91 2.72 6.58
C GLY A 372 -9.09 3.16 8.04
N PRO A 373 -8.63 2.35 8.98
CA PRO A 373 -8.85 2.51 10.42
C PRO A 373 -8.17 3.76 11.00
N ARG A 374 -8.43 4.06 12.27
CA ARG A 374 -7.69 5.10 13.01
C ARG A 374 -6.22 4.70 13.21
N THR A 375 -5.98 3.43 13.53
CA THR A 375 -4.65 2.81 13.60
C THR A 375 -4.68 1.41 12.98
N ILE A 376 -3.54 0.93 12.52
CA ILE A 376 -3.41 -0.42 11.94
C ILE A 376 -3.75 -1.49 12.98
N GLU A 377 -3.36 -1.26 14.24
CA GLU A 377 -3.61 -2.17 15.35
C GLU A 377 -5.11 -2.32 15.64
N GLU A 378 -5.89 -1.23 15.54
CA GLU A 378 -7.34 -1.26 15.80
C GLU A 378 -8.08 -2.16 14.80
N ALA A 379 -7.65 -2.18 13.55
CA ALA A 379 -8.24 -3.02 12.51
C ALA A 379 -7.57 -4.39 12.36
N ASN A 380 -6.56 -4.72 13.15
CA ASN A 380 -5.72 -5.90 12.95
C ASN A 380 -5.14 -5.98 11.52
N GLY A 381 -4.73 -4.87 10.95
CA GLY A 381 -4.16 -4.84 9.61
C GLY A 381 -2.99 -5.83 9.48
N HIS A 382 -3.03 -6.70 8.48
CA HIS A 382 -2.09 -7.82 8.24
C HIS A 382 -2.07 -8.91 9.33
N ARG A 383 -3.03 -8.91 10.26
CA ARG A 383 -3.18 -9.93 11.32
C ARG A 383 -4.48 -10.72 11.13
N ALA A 384 -4.65 -11.76 11.95
CA ALA A 384 -5.92 -12.47 12.04
C ALA A 384 -7.05 -11.54 12.53
N ASP A 385 -8.27 -11.83 12.10
CA ASP A 385 -9.46 -11.05 12.41
C ASP A 385 -9.36 -9.57 12.01
N GLU A 386 -8.74 -9.31 10.85
CA GLU A 386 -8.77 -8.00 10.23
C GLU A 386 -10.21 -7.53 10.08
N ASN A 387 -10.45 -6.25 10.40
CA ASN A 387 -11.81 -5.77 10.53
C ASN A 387 -11.95 -4.29 10.14
N LEU A 388 -13.20 -3.90 9.81
CA LEU A 388 -13.57 -2.53 9.45
C LEU A 388 -14.89 -2.15 10.11
N ARG A 389 -14.94 -1.02 10.78
CA ARG A 389 -16.20 -0.42 11.21
C ARG A 389 -16.98 0.11 10.01
N LEU A 390 -18.17 -0.40 9.80
CA LEU A 390 -19.00 0.01 8.68
C LEU A 390 -19.42 1.49 8.74
N SER A 391 -19.46 2.09 9.93
CA SER A 391 -19.65 3.53 10.09
C SER A 391 -18.51 4.35 9.47
N ASP A 392 -17.26 3.83 9.50
CA ASP A 392 -16.11 4.50 8.92
C ASP A 392 -16.13 4.40 7.40
N LEU A 393 -16.52 3.25 6.85
CA LEU A 393 -16.79 3.08 5.41
C LEU A 393 -17.79 4.14 4.90
N ARG A 394 -18.92 4.27 5.60
CA ARG A 394 -19.97 5.23 5.24
C ARG A 394 -19.47 6.67 5.30
N LYS A 395 -18.75 7.05 6.37
CA LYS A 395 -18.19 8.40 6.55
C LYS A 395 -17.13 8.72 5.51
N ALA A 396 -16.21 7.81 5.26
CA ALA A 396 -15.16 7.99 4.25
C ALA A 396 -15.75 8.22 2.86
N THR A 397 -16.80 7.46 2.49
CA THR A 397 -17.52 7.64 1.22
C THR A 397 -18.10 9.05 1.09
N GLU A 398 -18.70 9.57 2.17
CA GLU A 398 -19.25 10.93 2.16
C GLU A 398 -18.14 11.98 2.06
N VAL A 399 -17.03 11.82 2.79
CA VAL A 399 -15.89 12.74 2.72
C VAL A 399 -15.32 12.79 1.29
N VAL A 400 -15.09 11.63 0.67
CA VAL A 400 -14.59 11.56 -0.71
C VAL A 400 -15.57 12.21 -1.68
N ALA A 401 -16.86 11.89 -1.59
CA ALA A 401 -17.88 12.48 -2.46
C ALA A 401 -17.96 14.01 -2.33
N ARG A 402 -17.95 14.55 -1.11
CA ARG A 402 -17.95 16.00 -0.85
C ARG A 402 -16.68 16.67 -1.38
N THR A 403 -15.53 16.03 -1.20
CA THR A 403 -14.25 16.56 -1.68
C THR A 403 -14.19 16.62 -3.20
N LEU A 404 -14.62 15.56 -3.88
CA LEU A 404 -14.74 15.56 -5.34
C LEU A 404 -15.73 16.61 -5.84
N ALA A 405 -16.89 16.74 -5.17
CA ALA A 405 -17.87 17.77 -5.52
C ALA A 405 -17.28 19.20 -5.41
N GLU A 406 -16.48 19.47 -4.38
CA GLU A 406 -15.82 20.77 -4.17
C GLU A 406 -14.75 21.04 -5.24
N LEU A 407 -13.98 20.02 -5.60
CA LEU A 407 -12.85 20.18 -6.54
C LEU A 407 -13.30 20.26 -8.00
N LEU A 408 -14.48 19.70 -8.32
CA LEU A 408 -15.07 19.61 -9.66
C LEU A 408 -16.20 20.63 -9.89
N ALA A 409 -16.49 21.52 -8.92
CA ALA A 409 -17.54 22.56 -9.02
C ALA A 409 -17.20 23.68 -10.03
#